data_e771f56552da75f8ffa5e6770bfe9eaa
#
_entry.id   e771f56552da75f8ffa5e6770bfe9eaa
#
_cell.length_a   1.000
_cell.length_b   1.000
_cell.length_c   1.000
_cell.angle_alpha   90.00
_cell.angle_beta   90.00
_cell.angle_gamma   90.00
#
_symmetry.space_group_name_H-M   'P 1'
#
loop_
_entity.id
_entity.type
_entity.pdbx_description
1 polymer ?
#
loop_
_entity_poly.entity_id
_entity_poly.type
_entity_poly.pdbx_seq_one_letter_code
_entity_poly.pdbx_strand_id
1 'polypeptide(L)'
;MRIIKPTLVLLVLLLIWQLIIILTSVPPYILPTPFSVIEATLAHADIILENATITLIEMVAGLIIGTFLGGCSALILSYYRPSQQWLMPILVISQAIPVFALAPILVLWLGYGIISKIAMAVLIIYFPVTVAFFDGLKNTNLGYLDLAHTMNASKYSTLMHIKIPAALPAFASGLRVATAMAPIGAIV
;
A
#
# COMPACT_ATOMS: atom_id res chain seq x y z
N MET A 1 -11.58 -26.04 16.24
CA MET A 1 -11.02 -26.51 14.94
C MET A 1 -10.37 -25.42 14.07
N ARG A 2 -10.74 -24.13 14.14
CA ARG A 2 -10.17 -23.06 13.30
C ARG A 2 -8.70 -22.69 13.63
N ILE A 3 -8.26 -22.84 14.88
CA ILE A 3 -6.92 -22.43 15.34
C ILE A 3 -5.90 -23.57 15.21
N ILE A 4 -6.32 -24.82 15.30
CA ILE A 4 -5.43 -25.99 15.28
C ILE A 4 -4.66 -26.12 13.94
N LYS A 5 -5.32 -25.88 12.83
CA LYS A 5 -4.69 -25.98 11.50
C LYS A 5 -3.52 -25.00 11.29
N PRO A 6 -3.69 -23.68 11.53
CA PRO A 6 -2.58 -22.73 11.38
C PRO A 6 -1.45 -22.98 12.37
N THR A 7 -1.76 -23.39 13.62
CA THR A 7 -0.72 -23.74 14.60
C THR A 7 0.08 -24.96 14.18
N LEU A 8 -0.58 -25.99 13.64
CA LEU A 8 0.12 -27.18 13.13
C LEU A 8 1.05 -26.83 11.96
N VAL A 9 0.57 -26.00 11.03
CA VAL A 9 1.40 -25.53 9.90
C VAL A 9 2.63 -24.76 10.40
N LEU A 10 2.46 -23.87 11.35
CA LEU A 10 3.56 -23.11 11.95
C LEU A 10 4.60 -24.05 12.60
N LEU A 11 4.16 -25.02 13.38
CA LEU A 11 5.05 -26.01 14.00
C LEU A 11 5.81 -26.83 12.97
N VAL A 12 5.15 -27.27 11.91
CA VAL A 12 5.79 -28.01 10.82
C VAL A 12 6.84 -27.13 10.14
N LEU A 13 6.56 -25.86 9.87
CA LEU A 13 7.54 -24.94 9.27
C LEU A 13 8.75 -24.71 10.17
N LEU A 14 8.53 -24.55 11.49
CA LEU A 14 9.63 -24.41 12.45
C LEU A 14 10.48 -25.69 12.55
N LEU A 15 9.86 -26.86 12.49
CA LEU A 15 10.57 -28.14 12.45
C LEU A 15 11.39 -28.31 11.17
N ILE A 16 10.82 -27.95 10.02
CA ILE A 16 11.55 -27.99 8.73
C ILE A 16 12.76 -27.04 8.80
N TRP A 17 12.57 -25.81 9.30
CA TRP A 17 13.66 -24.86 9.46
C TRP A 17 14.77 -25.43 10.35
N GLN A 18 14.43 -25.96 11.51
CA GLN A 18 15.41 -26.58 12.41
C GLN A 18 16.11 -27.78 11.76
N LEU A 19 15.36 -28.61 11.01
CA LEU A 19 15.90 -29.77 10.33
C LEU A 19 16.90 -29.38 9.24
N ILE A 20 16.62 -28.33 8.48
CA ILE A 20 17.56 -27.80 7.47
C ILE A 20 18.88 -27.41 8.12
N ILE A 21 18.85 -26.72 9.26
CA ILE A 21 20.07 -26.31 9.97
C ILE A 21 20.88 -27.51 10.43
N ILE A 22 20.23 -28.54 10.97
CA ILE A 22 20.90 -29.76 11.45
C ILE A 22 21.52 -30.52 10.29
N LEU A 23 20.79 -30.68 9.18
CA LEU A 23 21.25 -31.47 8.03
C LEU A 23 22.38 -30.79 7.23
N THR A 24 22.31 -29.47 7.12
CA THR A 24 23.25 -28.70 6.29
C THR A 24 24.42 -28.13 7.07
N SER A 25 24.36 -28.17 8.41
CA SER A 25 25.39 -27.58 9.30
C SER A 25 25.73 -26.12 8.94
N VAL A 26 24.75 -25.36 8.47
CA VAL A 26 24.93 -23.96 8.06
C VAL A 26 25.32 -23.10 9.27
N PRO A 27 26.35 -22.24 9.13
CA PRO A 27 26.76 -21.37 10.21
C PRO A 27 25.63 -20.44 10.68
N PRO A 28 25.54 -20.11 11.99
CA PRO A 28 24.44 -19.30 12.55
C PRO A 28 24.31 -17.89 11.96
N TYR A 29 25.37 -17.33 11.38
CA TYR A 29 25.32 -16.01 10.72
C TYR A 29 24.65 -16.06 9.34
N ILE A 30 24.49 -17.24 8.72
CA ILE A 30 23.74 -17.40 7.47
C ILE A 30 22.29 -17.78 7.78
N LEU A 31 22.09 -18.78 8.68
CA LEU A 31 20.77 -19.23 9.08
C LEU A 31 20.75 -19.54 10.59
N PRO A 32 20.29 -18.60 11.42
CA PRO A 32 20.18 -18.82 12.86
C PRO A 32 19.08 -19.84 13.20
N THR A 33 19.16 -20.47 14.36
CA THR A 33 18.11 -21.37 14.83
C THR A 33 16.86 -20.60 15.24
N PRO A 34 15.64 -21.19 15.15
CA PRO A 34 14.42 -20.55 15.65
C PRO A 34 14.53 -20.05 17.09
N PHE A 35 15.21 -20.83 17.93
CA PHE A 35 15.41 -20.46 19.33
C PHE A 35 16.31 -19.25 19.50
N SER A 36 17.44 -19.18 18.77
CA SER A 36 18.34 -18.03 18.84
C SER A 36 17.70 -16.75 18.28
N VAL A 37 16.78 -16.86 17.33
CA VAL A 37 15.99 -15.70 16.83
C VAL A 37 15.07 -15.18 17.94
N ILE A 38 14.38 -16.05 18.67
CA ILE A 38 13.52 -15.65 19.78
C ILE A 38 14.36 -14.97 20.87
N GLU A 39 15.48 -15.56 21.25
CA GLU A 39 16.38 -15.01 22.27
C GLU A 39 16.91 -13.63 21.86
N ALA A 40 17.41 -13.49 20.63
CA ALA A 40 17.85 -12.20 20.10
C ALA A 40 16.74 -11.15 20.04
N THR A 41 15.52 -11.56 19.68
CA THR A 41 14.35 -10.67 19.64
C THR A 41 14.00 -10.14 21.04
N LEU A 42 14.06 -11.00 22.05
CA LEU A 42 13.81 -10.58 23.42
C LEU A 42 14.94 -9.71 23.99
N ALA A 43 16.19 -10.04 23.66
CA ALA A 43 17.36 -9.28 24.11
C ALA A 43 17.44 -7.86 23.52
N HIS A 44 16.87 -7.65 22.31
CA HIS A 44 16.89 -6.36 21.61
C HIS A 44 15.49 -5.78 21.42
N ALA A 45 14.54 -6.15 22.31
CA ALA A 45 13.13 -5.74 22.20
C ALA A 45 12.94 -4.23 22.23
N ASP A 46 13.74 -3.51 22.99
CA ASP A 46 13.76 -2.05 23.07
C ASP A 46 14.09 -1.39 21.72
N ILE A 47 15.17 -1.84 21.09
CA ILE A 47 15.60 -1.34 19.77
C ILE A 47 14.56 -1.67 18.69
N ILE A 48 13.99 -2.88 18.76
CA ILE A 48 12.96 -3.32 17.82
C ILE A 48 11.71 -2.45 17.96
N LEU A 49 11.26 -2.18 19.19
CA LEU A 49 10.08 -1.36 19.47
C LEU A 49 10.28 0.10 19.05
N GLU A 50 11.44 0.67 19.30
CA GLU A 50 11.77 2.02 18.86
C GLU A 50 11.70 2.14 17.33
N ASN A 51 12.38 1.26 16.60
CA ASN A 51 12.36 1.27 15.13
C ASN A 51 10.97 0.93 14.55
N ALA A 52 10.24 0.01 15.18
CA ALA A 52 8.86 -0.32 14.78
C ALA A 52 7.93 0.88 14.93
N THR A 53 8.11 1.69 15.97
CA THR A 53 7.32 2.90 16.19
C THR A 53 7.59 3.94 15.10
N ILE A 54 8.85 4.17 14.75
CA ILE A 54 9.23 5.08 13.68
C ILE A 54 8.63 4.61 12.34
N THR A 55 8.81 3.33 12.01
CA THR A 55 8.26 2.73 10.79
C THR A 55 6.74 2.84 10.74
N LEU A 56 6.05 2.64 11.86
CA LEU A 56 4.60 2.79 11.94
C LEU A 56 4.16 4.24 11.65
N ILE A 57 4.88 5.22 12.19
CA ILE A 57 4.60 6.64 11.91
C ILE A 57 4.79 6.95 10.43
N GLU A 58 5.87 6.47 9.82
CA GLU A 58 6.15 6.63 8.39
C GLU A 58 5.05 6.01 7.52
N MET A 59 4.62 4.79 7.85
CA MET A 59 3.54 4.08 7.16
C MET A 59 2.21 4.81 7.27
N VAL A 60 1.83 5.24 8.48
CA VAL A 60 0.54 5.92 8.72
C VAL A 60 0.52 7.29 8.03
N ALA A 61 1.61 8.07 8.15
CA ALA A 61 1.73 9.34 7.47
C ALA A 61 1.68 9.18 5.94
N GLY A 62 2.42 8.21 5.40
CA GLY A 62 2.40 7.86 3.98
C GLY A 62 1.02 7.43 3.51
N LEU A 63 0.31 6.62 4.31
CA LEU A 63 -1.03 6.14 4.01
C LEU A 63 -2.05 7.29 3.96
N ILE A 64 -2.03 8.19 4.93
CA ILE A 64 -2.93 9.35 4.98
C ILE A 64 -2.67 10.26 3.77
N ILE A 65 -1.43 10.69 3.56
CA ILE A 65 -1.07 11.61 2.50
C ILE A 65 -1.28 10.97 1.12
N GLY A 66 -0.80 9.75 0.91
CA GLY A 66 -0.93 9.02 -0.36
C GLY A 66 -2.39 8.74 -0.72
N THR A 67 -3.22 8.37 0.26
CA THR A 67 -4.66 8.16 0.06
C THR A 67 -5.38 9.46 -0.27
N PHE A 68 -5.07 10.54 0.41
CA PHE A 68 -5.64 11.85 0.15
C PHE A 68 -5.30 12.34 -1.26
N LEU A 69 -4.02 12.31 -1.63
CA LEU A 69 -3.56 12.73 -2.96
C LEU A 69 -4.12 11.82 -4.05
N GLY A 70 -4.12 10.50 -3.83
CA GLY A 70 -4.67 9.52 -4.77
C GLY A 70 -6.17 9.69 -4.97
N GLY A 71 -6.90 9.89 -3.88
CA GLY A 71 -8.34 10.15 -3.91
C GLY A 71 -8.69 11.44 -4.66
N CYS A 72 -7.99 12.53 -4.37
CA CYS A 72 -8.17 13.80 -5.08
C CYS A 72 -7.87 13.67 -6.58
N SER A 73 -6.78 12.99 -6.93
CA SER A 73 -6.41 12.76 -8.33
C SER A 73 -7.47 11.94 -9.06
N ALA A 74 -7.99 10.88 -8.46
CA ALA A 74 -9.06 10.07 -9.05
C ALA A 74 -10.34 10.88 -9.29
N LEU A 75 -10.71 11.75 -8.35
CA LEU A 75 -11.86 12.65 -8.52
C LEU A 75 -11.67 13.65 -9.65
N ILE A 76 -10.49 14.26 -9.76
CA ILE A 76 -10.12 15.18 -10.85
C ILE A 76 -10.20 14.46 -12.20
N LEU A 77 -9.62 13.26 -12.29
CA LEU A 77 -9.66 12.42 -13.50
C LEU A 77 -11.08 12.04 -13.90
N SER A 78 -11.96 11.76 -12.94
CA SER A 78 -13.36 11.43 -13.21
C SER A 78 -14.20 12.64 -13.61
N TYR A 79 -13.91 13.82 -13.07
CA TYR A 79 -14.68 15.03 -13.32
C TYR A 79 -14.33 15.71 -14.64
N TYR A 80 -13.03 15.79 -14.97
CA TYR A 80 -12.51 16.46 -16.16
C TYR A 80 -12.04 15.46 -17.22
N ARG A 81 -12.81 15.27 -18.31
CA ARG A 81 -12.44 14.38 -19.41
C ARG A 81 -11.05 14.66 -20.02
N PRO A 82 -10.62 15.93 -20.24
CA PRO A 82 -9.28 16.22 -20.77
C PRO A 82 -8.17 15.71 -19.85
N SER A 83 -8.32 15.82 -18.52
CA SER A 83 -7.32 15.34 -17.56
C SER A 83 -7.12 13.83 -17.65
N GLN A 84 -8.16 13.06 -17.93
CA GLN A 84 -8.07 11.62 -18.14
C GLN A 84 -7.15 11.26 -19.32
N GLN A 85 -7.24 11.99 -20.43
CA GLN A 85 -6.45 11.71 -21.62
C GLN A 85 -4.96 11.97 -21.42
N TRP A 86 -4.60 12.98 -20.62
CA TRP A 86 -3.21 13.39 -20.38
C TRP A 86 -2.60 12.75 -19.14
N LEU A 87 -3.32 12.71 -18.02
CA LEU A 87 -2.79 12.21 -16.75
C LEU A 87 -2.76 10.68 -16.67
N MET A 88 -3.72 9.98 -17.29
CA MET A 88 -3.79 8.52 -17.18
C MET A 88 -2.56 7.83 -17.79
N PRO A 89 -2.09 8.21 -19.02
CA PRO A 89 -0.85 7.64 -19.56
C PRO A 89 0.37 7.93 -18.66
N ILE A 90 0.46 9.13 -18.08
CA ILE A 90 1.55 9.50 -17.17
C ILE A 90 1.53 8.61 -15.92
N LEU A 91 0.35 8.40 -15.34
CA LEU A 91 0.18 7.51 -14.17
C LEU A 91 0.59 6.08 -14.50
N VAL A 92 0.19 5.55 -15.66
CA VAL A 92 0.54 4.19 -16.08
C VAL A 92 2.04 4.06 -16.33
N ILE A 93 2.65 5.02 -17.03
CA ILE A 93 4.09 5.01 -17.31
C ILE A 93 4.90 5.14 -16.02
N SER A 94 4.46 5.97 -15.07
CA SER A 94 5.18 6.15 -13.80
C SER A 94 5.20 4.87 -12.94
N GLN A 95 4.23 3.98 -13.07
CA GLN A 95 4.27 2.65 -12.42
C GLN A 95 5.34 1.72 -13.00
N ALA A 96 5.80 1.94 -14.22
CA ALA A 96 6.88 1.16 -14.82
C ALA A 96 8.25 1.50 -14.21
N ILE A 97 8.38 2.64 -13.55
CA ILE A 97 9.60 3.02 -12.84
C ILE A 97 9.66 2.21 -11.53
N PRO A 98 10.71 1.40 -11.32
CA PRO A 98 10.88 0.71 -10.05
C PRO A 98 10.98 1.74 -8.92
N VAL A 99 10.05 1.69 -7.97
CA VAL A 99 9.99 2.68 -6.88
C VAL A 99 11.30 2.73 -6.10
N PHE A 100 11.96 1.58 -5.93
CA PHE A 100 13.28 1.51 -5.30
C PHE A 100 14.38 2.32 -6.02
N ALA A 101 14.25 2.51 -7.34
CA ALA A 101 15.17 3.34 -8.09
C ALA A 101 15.01 4.84 -7.79
N LEU A 102 13.86 5.25 -7.23
CA LEU A 102 13.61 6.64 -6.82
C LEU A 102 14.17 6.94 -5.42
N ALA A 103 14.47 5.93 -4.61
CA ALA A 103 14.96 6.12 -3.24
C ALA A 103 16.20 7.02 -3.16
N PRO A 104 17.28 6.79 -3.94
CA PRO A 104 18.45 7.65 -3.91
C PRO A 104 18.13 9.12 -4.29
N ILE A 105 17.21 9.32 -5.22
CA ILE A 105 16.79 10.65 -5.69
C ILE A 105 16.02 11.37 -4.56
N LEU A 106 15.11 10.67 -3.90
CA LEU A 106 14.35 11.23 -2.78
C LEU A 106 15.25 11.57 -1.61
N VAL A 107 16.23 10.72 -1.30
CA VAL A 107 17.21 10.99 -0.25
C VAL A 107 18.10 12.18 -0.62
N LEU A 108 18.48 12.31 -1.90
CA LEU A 108 19.27 13.44 -2.37
C LEU A 108 18.52 14.79 -2.23
N TRP A 109 17.21 14.79 -2.54
CA TRP A 109 16.39 15.99 -2.52
C TRP A 109 15.85 16.36 -1.13
N LEU A 110 15.46 15.35 -0.34
CA LEU A 110 14.78 15.54 0.95
C LEU A 110 15.68 15.26 2.16
N GLY A 111 16.91 14.76 1.90
CA GLY A 111 17.84 14.36 2.94
C GLY A 111 17.57 12.97 3.50
N TYR A 112 18.53 12.47 4.29
CA TYR A 112 18.34 11.25 5.07
C TYR A 112 17.39 11.54 6.23
N GLY A 113 16.35 10.70 6.37
CA GLY A 113 15.44 10.77 7.51
C GLY A 113 13.99 10.42 7.17
N ILE A 114 13.09 10.76 8.09
CA ILE A 114 11.69 10.40 8.03
C ILE A 114 10.95 10.97 6.82
N ILE A 115 11.36 12.15 6.32
CA ILE A 115 10.67 12.84 5.21
C ILE A 115 10.84 12.08 3.90
N SER A 116 12.05 11.61 3.59
CA SER A 116 12.32 10.82 2.36
C SER A 116 11.58 9.49 2.38
N LYS A 117 11.50 8.84 3.53
CA LYS A 117 10.75 7.59 3.73
C LYS A 117 9.24 7.80 3.62
N ILE A 118 8.69 8.85 4.22
CA ILE A 118 7.27 9.20 4.03
C ILE A 118 6.98 9.50 2.57
N ALA A 119 7.84 10.25 1.87
CA ALA A 119 7.66 10.54 0.46
C ALA A 119 7.66 9.25 -0.39
N MET A 120 8.54 8.29 -0.08
CA MET A 120 8.56 6.98 -0.71
C MET A 120 7.26 6.21 -0.45
N ALA A 121 6.81 6.15 0.80
CA ALA A 121 5.55 5.51 1.16
C ALA A 121 4.36 6.16 0.43
N VAL A 122 4.32 7.50 0.35
CA VAL A 122 3.30 8.24 -0.40
C VAL A 122 3.27 7.82 -1.87
N LEU A 123 4.42 7.74 -2.54
CA LEU A 123 4.49 7.32 -3.95
C LEU A 123 3.95 5.90 -4.15
N ILE A 124 4.34 4.95 -3.28
CA ILE A 124 3.88 3.56 -3.37
C ILE A 124 2.37 3.45 -3.17
N ILE A 125 1.81 4.22 -2.25
CA ILE A 125 0.39 4.19 -1.87
C ILE A 125 -0.48 4.95 -2.88
N TYR A 126 0.03 6.05 -3.42
CA TYR A 126 -0.70 6.95 -4.32
C TYR A 126 -1.28 6.22 -5.53
N PHE A 127 -0.47 5.40 -6.22
CA PHE A 127 -0.89 4.76 -7.47
C PHE A 127 -2.03 3.75 -7.29
N PRO A 128 -1.95 2.72 -6.43
CA PRO A 128 -3.02 1.75 -6.28
C PRO A 128 -4.33 2.40 -5.81
N VAL A 129 -4.26 3.42 -4.96
CA VAL A 129 -5.44 4.15 -4.51
C VAL A 129 -6.06 4.96 -5.66
N THR A 130 -5.24 5.71 -6.42
CA THR A 130 -5.71 6.51 -7.55
C THR A 130 -6.40 5.66 -8.60
N VAL A 131 -5.75 4.57 -9.02
CA VAL A 131 -6.25 3.69 -10.08
C VAL A 131 -7.52 2.97 -9.63
N ALA A 132 -7.50 2.35 -8.46
CA ALA A 132 -8.67 1.61 -7.98
C ALA A 132 -9.90 2.52 -7.79
N PHE A 133 -9.70 3.71 -7.23
CA PHE A 133 -10.81 4.65 -7.04
C PHE A 133 -11.31 5.21 -8.36
N PHE A 134 -10.41 5.59 -9.27
CA PHE A 134 -10.76 6.06 -10.61
C PHE A 134 -11.55 5.01 -11.39
N ASP A 135 -11.11 3.75 -11.37
CA ASP A 135 -11.81 2.63 -12.02
C ASP A 135 -13.20 2.43 -11.42
N GLY A 136 -13.33 2.52 -10.11
CA GLY A 136 -14.64 2.48 -9.45
C GLY A 136 -15.58 3.60 -9.90
N LEU A 137 -15.06 4.84 -10.01
CA LEU A 137 -15.81 6.00 -10.49
C LEU A 137 -16.21 5.87 -11.97
N LYS A 138 -15.35 5.27 -12.79
CA LYS A 138 -15.58 5.06 -14.22
C LYS A 138 -16.58 3.93 -14.49
N ASN A 139 -16.53 2.86 -13.72
CA ASN A 139 -17.35 1.66 -13.87
C ASN A 139 -18.67 1.75 -13.10
N THR A 140 -19.13 2.95 -12.74
CA THR A 140 -20.47 3.15 -12.16
C THR A 140 -21.54 2.61 -13.12
N ASN A 141 -22.50 1.86 -12.60
CA ASN A 141 -23.57 1.25 -13.37
C ASN A 141 -24.31 2.29 -14.22
N LEU A 142 -24.44 2.00 -15.53
CA LEU A 142 -25.07 2.89 -16.49
C LEU A 142 -26.52 3.22 -16.11
N GLY A 143 -27.28 2.27 -15.54
CA GLY A 143 -28.65 2.51 -15.11
C GLY A 143 -28.78 3.64 -14.07
N TYR A 144 -27.82 3.78 -13.16
CA TYR A 144 -27.78 4.91 -12.21
C TYR A 144 -27.44 6.23 -12.90
N LEU A 145 -26.59 6.19 -13.92
CA LEU A 145 -26.21 7.38 -14.68
C LEU A 145 -27.37 7.85 -15.58
N ASP A 146 -28.11 6.92 -16.18
CA ASP A 146 -29.29 7.21 -16.99
C ASP A 146 -30.41 7.78 -16.13
N LEU A 147 -30.62 7.24 -14.92
CA LEU A 147 -31.57 7.81 -13.95
C LEU A 147 -31.19 9.24 -13.58
N ALA A 148 -29.93 9.47 -13.25
CA ALA A 148 -29.45 10.83 -12.95
C ALA A 148 -29.67 11.79 -14.11
N HIS A 149 -29.46 11.33 -15.33
CA HIS A 149 -29.67 12.13 -16.54
C HIS A 149 -31.17 12.46 -16.73
N THR A 150 -32.04 11.49 -16.52
CA THR A 150 -33.51 11.69 -16.60
C THR A 150 -34.00 12.67 -15.53
N MET A 151 -33.39 12.67 -14.35
CA MET A 151 -33.66 13.62 -13.27
C MET A 151 -32.98 14.98 -13.48
N ASN A 152 -32.31 15.19 -14.61
CA ASN A 152 -31.57 16.42 -14.94
C ASN A 152 -30.52 16.81 -13.88
N ALA A 153 -29.87 15.80 -13.29
CA ALA A 153 -28.84 15.99 -12.26
C ALA A 153 -27.57 16.63 -12.86
N SER A 154 -26.99 17.60 -12.16
CA SER A 154 -25.74 18.22 -12.56
C SER A 154 -24.58 17.20 -12.49
N LYS A 155 -23.49 17.46 -13.23
CA LYS A 155 -22.26 16.62 -13.17
C LYS A 155 -21.73 16.49 -11.74
N TYR A 156 -21.76 17.58 -10.96
CA TYR A 156 -21.33 17.59 -9.57
C TYR A 156 -22.24 16.72 -8.70
N SER A 157 -23.57 16.86 -8.85
CA SER A 157 -24.54 16.04 -8.11
C SER A 157 -24.39 14.55 -8.44
N THR A 158 -24.23 14.21 -9.72
CA THR A 158 -23.99 12.83 -10.16
C THR A 158 -22.69 12.27 -9.58
N LEU A 159 -21.60 13.07 -9.54
CA LEU A 159 -20.35 12.65 -8.94
C LEU A 159 -20.51 12.38 -7.43
N MET A 160 -21.06 13.34 -6.68
CA MET A 160 -21.12 13.26 -5.22
C MET A 160 -22.12 12.22 -4.71
N HIS A 161 -23.29 12.11 -5.33
CA HIS A 161 -24.37 11.28 -4.80
C HIS A 161 -24.48 9.90 -5.45
N ILE A 162 -23.85 9.68 -6.60
CA ILE A 162 -23.93 8.40 -7.31
C ILE A 162 -22.57 7.77 -7.49
N LYS A 163 -21.63 8.46 -8.18
CA LYS A 163 -20.35 7.86 -8.52
C LYS A 163 -19.47 7.59 -7.31
N ILE A 164 -19.31 8.54 -6.40
CA ILE A 164 -18.46 8.36 -5.20
C ILE A 164 -19.01 7.23 -4.34
N PRO A 165 -20.29 7.18 -3.92
CA PRO A 165 -20.82 6.05 -3.16
C PRO A 165 -20.67 4.70 -3.87
N ALA A 166 -20.91 4.64 -5.18
CA ALA A 166 -20.75 3.42 -5.97
C ALA A 166 -19.29 2.96 -6.09
N ALA A 167 -18.33 3.88 -6.02
CA ALA A 167 -16.89 3.61 -6.12
C ALA A 167 -16.23 3.27 -4.77
N LEU A 168 -16.91 3.46 -3.62
CA LEU A 168 -16.32 3.18 -2.30
C LEU A 168 -15.78 1.75 -2.14
N PRO A 169 -16.44 0.68 -2.64
CA PRO A 169 -15.88 -0.66 -2.55
C PRO A 169 -14.55 -0.81 -3.31
N ALA A 170 -14.43 -0.19 -4.48
CA ALA A 170 -13.20 -0.18 -5.27
C ALA A 170 -12.10 0.64 -4.57
N PHE A 171 -12.45 1.80 -4.01
CA PHE A 171 -11.55 2.61 -3.19
C PHE A 171 -11.03 1.83 -1.98
N ALA A 172 -11.90 1.14 -1.24
CA ALA A 172 -11.51 0.30 -0.10
C ALA A 172 -10.60 -0.86 -0.52
N SER A 173 -10.81 -1.42 -1.72
CA SER A 173 -9.93 -2.44 -2.28
C SER A 173 -8.53 -1.87 -2.59
N GLY A 174 -8.46 -0.71 -3.23
CA GLY A 174 -7.21 0.01 -3.47
C GLY A 174 -6.47 0.36 -2.18
N LEU A 175 -7.20 0.84 -1.17
CA LEU A 175 -6.64 1.16 0.15
C LEU A 175 -6.07 -0.09 0.85
N ARG A 176 -6.74 -1.24 0.73
CA ARG A 176 -6.23 -2.52 1.27
C ARG A 176 -4.91 -2.91 0.63
N VAL A 177 -4.79 -2.81 -0.70
CA VAL A 177 -3.53 -3.08 -1.43
C VAL A 177 -2.46 -2.09 -0.99
N ALA A 178 -2.78 -0.79 -0.94
CA ALA A 178 -1.87 0.26 -0.51
C ALA A 178 -1.34 0.04 0.91
N THR A 179 -2.21 -0.35 1.85
CA THR A 179 -1.83 -0.65 3.24
C THR A 179 -0.87 -1.85 3.31
N ALA A 180 -1.09 -2.88 2.50
CA ALA A 180 -0.19 -4.03 2.43
C ALA A 180 1.19 -3.67 1.85
N MET A 181 1.26 -2.65 0.99
CA MET A 181 2.51 -2.17 0.36
C MET A 181 3.21 -1.08 1.19
N ALA A 182 2.53 -0.43 2.13
CA ALA A 182 3.07 0.67 2.92
C ALA A 182 4.38 0.34 3.66
N PRO A 183 4.59 -0.86 4.25
CA PRO A 183 5.84 -1.23 4.89
C PRO A 183 7.04 -1.18 3.94
N ILE A 184 6.83 -1.49 2.66
CA ILE A 184 7.89 -1.48 1.65
C ILE A 184 8.47 -0.08 1.51
N GLY A 185 7.62 0.96 1.54
CA GLY A 185 8.07 2.35 1.44
C GLY A 185 8.82 2.86 2.66
N ALA A 186 8.52 2.34 3.85
CA ALA A 186 9.18 2.73 5.09
C ALA A 186 10.55 2.05 5.29
N ILE A 187 10.80 0.90 4.65
CA ILE A 187 12.06 0.13 4.79
C ILE A 187 13.13 0.68 3.85
N VAL A 188 12.76 1.32 2.75
CA VAL A 188 13.67 1.87 1.74
C VAL A 188 14.18 3.24 2.15
#